data_7317449fad02d62b48e4cd39db3bc6c0
#
_entry.id   7317449fad02d62b48e4cd39db3bc6c0
#
_cell.length_a   1.000
_cell.length_b   1.000
_cell.length_c   1.000
_cell.angle_alpha   90.00
_cell.angle_beta   90.00
_cell.angle_gamma   90.00
#
_symmetry.space_group_name_H-M   'P 1'
#
loop_
_entity.id
_entity.type
_entity.pdbx_description
1 polymer ?
#
loop_
_entity_poly.entity_id
_entity_poly.type
_entity_poly.pdbx_seq_one_letter_code
_entity_poly.pdbx_strand_id
1 'polypeptide(L)'
;MIIDNNLKNKVTEDWKKAFPQLALFAKDKFYKVLGPLVIGIELIKLPRMADYRPYFVIYALFGNSMGKDIRACLSGPILLEPYLNKKGGQYDVSFEKHTVLFKDMIESAYNQTPLSFSNNNSLNSLLLVFDKYSKQPPLIAAPKSYLQASLYEMRLKIALYVSTQEAESILKKIKGINWDINHFEACGVDFNKWLQSLQDVIKERDLFLEIIEQNKKKKNCEASLF
;
A
#
# COMPACT_ATOMS: atom_id res chain seq x y z
N MET A 1 -0.47 -25.97 -14.31
CA MET A 1 -1.10 -26.76 -13.22
C MET A 1 -2.43 -26.09 -12.87
N ILE A 2 -3.54 -26.83 -12.89
CA ILE A 2 -4.87 -26.32 -12.51
C ILE A 2 -5.03 -26.57 -11.01
N ILE A 3 -5.11 -25.49 -10.22
CA ILE A 3 -5.36 -25.59 -8.77
C ILE A 3 -6.85 -25.81 -8.55
N ASP A 4 -7.20 -26.78 -7.69
CA ASP A 4 -8.60 -27.06 -7.31
C ASP A 4 -9.28 -25.80 -6.75
N ASN A 5 -10.47 -25.50 -7.26
CA ASN A 5 -11.24 -24.35 -6.81
C ASN A 5 -11.69 -24.45 -5.34
N ASN A 6 -11.89 -25.67 -4.83
CA ASN A 6 -12.23 -25.90 -3.43
C ASN A 6 -11.07 -25.48 -2.51
N LEU A 7 -9.83 -25.80 -2.88
CA LEU A 7 -8.62 -25.36 -2.14
C LEU A 7 -8.50 -23.84 -2.14
N LYS A 8 -8.69 -23.19 -3.30
CA LYS A 8 -8.67 -21.72 -3.38
C LYS A 8 -9.75 -21.08 -2.50
N ASN A 9 -10.96 -21.61 -2.55
CA ASN A 9 -12.05 -21.08 -1.73
C ASN A 9 -11.77 -21.27 -0.25
N LYS A 10 -11.22 -22.43 0.16
CA LYS A 10 -10.82 -22.68 1.54
C LYS A 10 -9.78 -21.65 2.00
N VAL A 11 -8.71 -21.44 1.23
CA VAL A 11 -7.69 -20.42 1.53
C VAL A 11 -8.34 -19.05 1.73
N THR A 12 -9.21 -18.63 0.79
CA THR A 12 -9.91 -17.34 0.89
C THR A 12 -10.74 -17.24 2.19
N GLU A 13 -11.53 -18.26 2.52
CA GLU A 13 -12.37 -18.24 3.72
C GLU A 13 -11.56 -18.27 5.01
N ASP A 14 -10.45 -19.00 5.05
CA ASP A 14 -9.59 -19.05 6.23
C ASP A 14 -8.95 -17.69 6.50
N TRP A 15 -8.43 -17.00 5.47
CA TRP A 15 -7.88 -15.63 5.60
C TRP A 15 -8.96 -14.61 5.98
N LYS A 16 -10.15 -14.70 5.39
CA LYS A 16 -11.29 -13.84 5.73
C LYS A 16 -11.70 -13.98 7.21
N LYS A 17 -11.74 -15.21 7.72
CA LYS A 17 -12.06 -15.48 9.13
C LYS A 17 -10.97 -14.96 10.07
N ALA A 18 -9.69 -15.07 9.68
CA ALA A 18 -8.59 -14.60 10.48
C ALA A 18 -8.53 -13.06 10.57
N PHE A 19 -8.96 -12.35 9.52
CA PHE A 19 -8.97 -10.89 9.47
C PHE A 19 -10.36 -10.34 9.14
N PRO A 20 -11.34 -10.47 10.07
CA PRO A 20 -12.72 -10.03 9.83
C PRO A 20 -12.88 -8.52 9.64
N GLN A 21 -11.83 -7.73 9.99
CA GLN A 21 -11.80 -6.28 9.80
C GLN A 21 -11.50 -5.88 8.35
N LEU A 22 -11.06 -6.83 7.52
CA LEU A 22 -10.79 -6.62 6.11
C LEU A 22 -11.96 -7.14 5.27
N ALA A 23 -12.45 -6.32 4.35
CA ALA A 23 -13.43 -6.76 3.38
C ALA A 23 -12.77 -7.59 2.27
N LEU A 24 -13.49 -8.61 1.80
CA LEU A 24 -13.05 -9.41 0.65
C LEU A 24 -13.26 -8.61 -0.63
N PHE A 25 -12.18 -8.12 -1.19
CA PHE A 25 -12.16 -7.34 -2.43
C PHE A 25 -12.11 -8.23 -3.68
N ALA A 26 -11.32 -9.31 -3.61
CA ALA A 26 -11.21 -10.40 -4.58
C ALA A 26 -10.81 -11.68 -3.82
N LYS A 27 -10.82 -12.84 -4.49
CA LYS A 27 -10.51 -14.13 -3.85
C LYS A 27 -9.16 -14.19 -3.11
N ASP A 28 -8.23 -13.32 -3.47
CA ASP A 28 -6.87 -13.25 -2.97
C ASP A 28 -6.50 -11.89 -2.37
N LYS A 29 -7.51 -11.00 -2.18
CA LYS A 29 -7.32 -9.61 -1.77
C LYS A 29 -8.29 -9.20 -0.68
N PHE A 30 -7.75 -8.79 0.46
CA PHE A 30 -8.49 -8.42 1.66
C PHE A 30 -8.10 -7.01 2.06
N TYR A 31 -9.03 -6.05 2.00
CA TYR A 31 -8.71 -4.63 2.15
C TYR A 31 -9.60 -3.91 3.14
N LYS A 32 -9.04 -2.80 3.66
CA LYS A 32 -9.74 -1.79 4.44
C LYS A 32 -9.35 -0.41 3.95
N VAL A 33 -10.32 0.48 3.84
CA VAL A 33 -10.07 1.91 3.57
C VAL A 33 -9.61 2.60 4.86
N LEU A 34 -8.52 3.36 4.77
CA LEU A 34 -7.95 4.12 5.87
C LEU A 34 -7.59 5.53 5.37
N GLY A 35 -8.50 6.49 5.59
CA GLY A 35 -8.33 7.85 5.07
C GLY A 35 -8.15 7.89 3.55
N PRO A 36 -7.01 8.38 3.04
CA PRO A 36 -6.72 8.44 1.61
C PRO A 36 -6.06 7.16 1.07
N LEU A 37 -6.01 6.08 1.88
CA LEU A 37 -5.31 4.84 1.57
C LEU A 37 -6.25 3.64 1.60
N VAL A 38 -5.82 2.58 0.92
CA VAL A 38 -6.32 1.22 1.08
C VAL A 38 -5.19 0.39 1.64
N ILE A 39 -5.41 -0.27 2.78
CA ILE A 39 -4.47 -1.17 3.42
C ILE A 39 -5.02 -2.59 3.45
N GLY A 40 -4.15 -3.59 3.46
CA GLY A 40 -4.65 -4.95 3.55
C GLY A 40 -3.65 -6.04 3.32
N ILE A 41 -4.19 -7.20 2.96
CA ILE A 41 -3.43 -8.42 2.70
C ILE A 41 -3.73 -8.89 1.28
N GLU A 42 -2.68 -9.23 0.54
CA GLU A 42 -2.78 -9.92 -0.76
C GLU A 42 -2.09 -11.27 -0.71
N LEU A 43 -2.76 -12.26 -1.31
CA LEU A 43 -2.19 -13.60 -1.52
C LEU A 43 -1.69 -13.66 -2.96
N ILE A 44 -0.43 -13.31 -3.17
CA ILE A 44 0.14 -13.24 -4.51
C ILE A 44 0.50 -14.64 -4.98
N LYS A 45 -0.20 -15.10 -6.03
CA LYS A 45 0.06 -16.39 -6.65
C LYS A 45 1.39 -16.37 -7.39
N LEU A 46 2.21 -17.38 -7.16
CA LEU A 46 3.49 -17.52 -7.85
C LEU A 46 3.29 -18.02 -9.29
N PRO A 47 4.00 -17.44 -10.26
CA PRO A 47 3.95 -17.89 -11.65
C PRO A 47 4.36 -19.36 -11.79
N ARG A 48 3.59 -20.13 -12.56
CA ARG A 48 3.89 -21.54 -12.90
C ARG A 48 3.87 -22.52 -11.70
N MET A 49 3.52 -22.05 -10.51
CA MET A 49 3.43 -22.85 -9.28
C MET A 49 1.99 -22.88 -8.76
N ALA A 50 1.67 -23.89 -7.95
CA ALA A 50 0.42 -23.97 -7.22
C ALA A 50 0.60 -23.36 -5.80
N ASP A 51 1.39 -22.29 -5.70
CA ASP A 51 1.79 -21.65 -4.47
C ASP A 51 1.36 -20.19 -4.44
N TYR A 52 1.23 -19.65 -3.22
CA TYR A 52 1.00 -18.24 -3.00
C TYR A 52 1.90 -17.70 -1.87
N ARG A 53 2.07 -16.37 -1.85
CA ARG A 53 2.75 -15.62 -0.79
C ARG A 53 1.81 -14.58 -0.21
N PRO A 54 1.67 -14.50 1.11
CA PRO A 54 0.92 -13.42 1.74
C PRO A 54 1.79 -12.16 1.86
N TYR A 55 1.21 -11.01 1.49
CA TYR A 55 1.84 -9.70 1.56
C TYR A 55 0.96 -8.72 2.32
N PHE A 56 1.60 -7.84 3.08
CA PHE A 56 0.98 -6.58 3.50
C PHE A 56 1.08 -5.57 2.37
N VAL A 57 -0.01 -4.84 2.12
CA VAL A 57 -0.07 -3.86 1.03
C VAL A 57 -0.66 -2.53 1.46
N ILE A 58 -0.16 -1.45 0.87
CA ILE A 58 -0.75 -0.11 0.95
C ILE A 58 -0.89 0.44 -0.47
N TYR A 59 -2.09 0.92 -0.80
CA TYR A 59 -2.40 1.63 -2.04
C TYR A 59 -2.90 3.05 -1.74
N ALA A 60 -2.75 3.95 -2.71
CA ALA A 60 -3.31 5.30 -2.65
C ALA A 60 -4.67 5.39 -3.33
N LEU A 61 -5.56 6.22 -2.78
CA LEU A 61 -6.85 6.58 -3.36
C LEU A 61 -6.84 7.91 -4.13
N PHE A 62 -5.69 8.56 -4.24
CA PHE A 62 -5.57 9.86 -4.88
C PHE A 62 -5.04 9.81 -6.33
N GLY A 63 -5.09 8.64 -6.96
CA GLY A 63 -4.80 8.49 -8.39
C GLY A 63 -6.00 8.88 -9.24
N ASN A 64 -5.75 9.62 -10.31
CA ASN A 64 -6.78 9.90 -11.33
C ASN A 64 -7.07 8.63 -12.12
N SER A 65 -8.31 8.17 -12.06
CA SER A 65 -8.76 7.03 -12.84
C SER A 65 -10.15 7.26 -13.39
N MET A 66 -10.31 7.03 -14.68
CA MET A 66 -11.59 7.11 -15.39
C MET A 66 -12.45 5.84 -15.22
N GLY A 67 -11.96 4.80 -14.53
CA GLY A 67 -12.67 3.54 -14.33
C GLY A 67 -13.75 3.61 -13.25
N LYS A 68 -14.85 2.86 -13.42
CA LYS A 68 -15.92 2.71 -12.41
C LYS A 68 -15.55 1.79 -11.25
N ASP A 69 -14.48 1.02 -11.37
CA ASP A 69 -13.98 0.07 -10.37
C ASP A 69 -12.78 0.67 -9.66
N ILE A 70 -12.70 0.51 -8.33
CA ILE A 70 -11.57 0.98 -7.53
C ILE A 70 -10.22 0.42 -8.02
N ARG A 71 -10.20 -0.79 -8.61
CA ARG A 71 -8.99 -1.39 -9.17
C ARG A 71 -8.31 -0.52 -10.23
N ALA A 72 -9.07 0.28 -10.95
CA ALA A 72 -8.53 1.23 -11.91
C ALA A 72 -7.81 2.41 -11.24
N CYS A 73 -8.13 2.72 -9.97
CA CYS A 73 -7.48 3.78 -9.18
C CYS A 73 -6.21 3.30 -8.50
N LEU A 74 -6.11 1.98 -8.25
CA LEU A 74 -4.97 1.37 -7.60
C LEU A 74 -3.88 1.08 -8.65
N SER A 75 -3.17 2.12 -9.07
CA SER A 75 -2.14 2.04 -10.14
C SER A 75 -0.92 1.18 -9.78
N GLY A 76 -0.74 0.88 -8.51
CA GLY A 76 0.33 0.05 -7.95
C GLY A 76 0.42 0.24 -6.44
N PRO A 77 0.94 -0.73 -5.70
CA PRO A 77 1.13 -0.57 -4.27
C PRO A 77 2.22 0.46 -3.98
N ILE A 78 1.96 1.34 -3.00
CA ILE A 78 2.99 2.21 -2.41
C ILE A 78 3.93 1.36 -1.56
N LEU A 79 3.37 0.38 -0.87
CA LEU A 79 4.07 -0.58 -0.06
C LEU A 79 3.58 -1.98 -0.40
N LEU A 80 4.53 -2.90 -0.59
CA LEU A 80 4.29 -4.32 -0.84
C LEU A 80 5.35 -5.11 -0.06
N GLU A 81 5.00 -5.55 1.14
CA GLU A 81 5.93 -6.26 2.02
C GLU A 81 5.49 -7.72 2.24
N PRO A 82 6.33 -8.72 1.92
CA PRO A 82 6.01 -10.10 2.20
C PRO A 82 6.02 -10.34 3.72
N TYR A 83 5.08 -11.14 4.20
CA TYR A 83 5.22 -11.69 5.55
C TYR A 83 6.32 -12.75 5.56
N LEU A 84 7.16 -12.67 6.59
CA LEU A 84 8.31 -13.56 6.74
C LEU A 84 8.01 -14.65 7.77
N ASN A 85 8.49 -15.84 7.48
CA ASN A 85 8.44 -16.95 8.43
C ASN A 85 9.44 -16.75 9.60
N LYS A 86 9.40 -17.63 10.61
CA LYS A 86 10.25 -17.55 11.80
C LYS A 86 11.76 -17.61 11.50
N LYS A 87 12.15 -18.03 10.29
CA LYS A 87 13.55 -18.06 9.82
C LYS A 87 13.94 -16.82 9.02
N GLY A 88 13.04 -15.85 8.87
CA GLY A 88 13.26 -14.62 8.09
C GLY A 88 13.11 -14.78 6.58
N GLY A 89 12.69 -15.94 6.09
CA GLY A 89 12.40 -16.17 4.68
C GLY A 89 10.94 -15.87 4.32
N GLN A 90 10.66 -15.59 3.05
CA GLN A 90 9.30 -15.44 2.57
C GLN A 90 8.54 -16.78 2.66
N TYR A 91 7.22 -16.70 2.82
CA TYR A 91 6.37 -17.87 2.68
C TYR A 91 6.19 -18.24 1.21
N ASP A 92 6.47 -19.49 0.85
CA ASP A 92 6.06 -20.14 -0.38
C ASP A 92 5.10 -21.27 -0.02
N VAL A 93 3.81 -21.00 -0.12
CA VAL A 93 2.78 -21.89 0.42
C VAL A 93 2.01 -22.55 -0.70
N SER A 94 2.17 -23.87 -0.87
CA SER A 94 1.29 -24.60 -1.78
C SER A 94 -0.15 -24.61 -1.21
N PHE A 95 -1.14 -24.51 -2.09
CA PHE A 95 -2.54 -24.56 -1.67
C PHE A 95 -2.87 -25.84 -0.90
N GLU A 96 -2.17 -26.95 -1.17
CA GLU A 96 -2.33 -28.22 -0.46
C GLU A 96 -1.77 -28.17 0.98
N LYS A 97 -0.66 -27.44 1.19
CA LYS A 97 -0.02 -27.29 2.50
C LYS A 97 -0.57 -26.13 3.33
N HIS A 98 -1.53 -25.39 2.78
CA HIS A 98 -2.12 -24.21 3.43
C HIS A 98 -2.51 -24.50 4.89
N THR A 99 -3.29 -25.56 5.13
CA THR A 99 -3.80 -25.88 6.48
C THR A 99 -2.69 -26.09 7.49
N VAL A 100 -1.56 -26.66 7.08
CA VAL A 100 -0.42 -26.95 7.98
C VAL A 100 0.31 -25.66 8.36
N LEU A 101 0.49 -24.74 7.42
CA LEU A 101 1.27 -23.52 7.60
C LEU A 101 0.42 -22.33 8.06
N PHE A 102 -0.91 -22.44 7.99
CA PHE A 102 -1.82 -21.30 8.16
C PHE A 102 -1.67 -20.61 9.51
N LYS A 103 -1.56 -21.37 10.60
CA LYS A 103 -1.40 -20.82 11.96
C LYS A 103 -0.14 -19.94 12.07
N ASP A 104 0.99 -20.43 11.55
CA ASP A 104 2.25 -19.67 11.59
C ASP A 104 2.18 -18.41 10.70
N MET A 105 1.51 -18.49 9.54
CA MET A 105 1.31 -17.33 8.66
C MET A 105 0.45 -16.25 9.33
N ILE A 106 -0.64 -16.62 10.01
CA ILE A 106 -1.50 -15.69 10.73
C ILE A 106 -0.75 -15.03 11.88
N GLU A 107 0.00 -15.79 12.67
CA GLU A 107 0.84 -15.24 13.74
C GLU A 107 1.85 -14.23 13.17
N SER A 108 2.52 -14.58 12.08
CA SER A 108 3.45 -13.68 11.39
C SER A 108 2.74 -12.43 10.85
N ALA A 109 1.57 -12.57 10.25
CA ALA A 109 0.81 -11.44 9.73
C ALA A 109 0.38 -10.48 10.86
N TYR A 110 -0.09 -10.98 12.00
CA TYR A 110 -0.43 -10.14 13.15
C TYR A 110 0.79 -9.40 13.71
N ASN A 111 1.94 -10.08 13.82
CA ASN A 111 3.15 -9.50 14.42
C ASN A 111 3.89 -8.53 13.50
N GLN A 112 3.80 -8.72 12.18
CA GLN A 112 4.58 -7.95 11.20
C GLN A 112 3.77 -6.84 10.54
N THR A 113 2.43 -6.87 10.61
CA THR A 113 1.59 -5.80 10.05
C THR A 113 1.89 -4.49 10.76
N PRO A 114 2.37 -3.47 10.03
CA PRO A 114 2.83 -2.23 10.66
C PRO A 114 1.69 -1.30 11.11
N LEU A 115 0.47 -1.57 10.66
CA LEU A 115 -0.75 -0.81 10.97
C LEU A 115 -1.85 -1.74 11.44
N SER A 116 -2.49 -1.43 12.57
CA SER A 116 -3.61 -2.22 13.06
C SER A 116 -4.78 -2.19 12.08
N PHE A 117 -5.34 -3.36 11.78
CA PHE A 117 -6.60 -3.44 11.04
C PHE A 117 -7.82 -3.17 11.91
N SER A 118 -7.70 -3.31 13.24
CA SER A 118 -8.81 -3.18 14.18
C SER A 118 -9.06 -1.75 14.66
N ASN A 119 -8.01 -0.93 14.74
CA ASN A 119 -8.05 0.39 15.33
C ASN A 119 -7.99 1.51 14.29
N ASN A 120 -8.46 2.70 14.68
CA ASN A 120 -8.22 3.91 13.92
C ASN A 120 -6.74 4.28 14.01
N ASN A 121 -6.04 4.17 12.90
CA ASN A 121 -4.64 4.61 12.81
C ASN A 121 -4.61 6.14 12.68
N SER A 122 -3.73 6.78 13.43
CA SER A 122 -3.48 8.22 13.30
C SER A 122 -2.61 8.52 12.06
N LEU A 123 -2.63 9.78 11.61
CA LEU A 123 -1.69 10.24 10.59
C LEU A 123 -0.24 9.93 10.97
N ASN A 124 0.12 10.15 12.25
CA ASN A 124 1.48 9.86 12.72
C ASN A 124 1.85 8.38 12.58
N SER A 125 0.92 7.46 12.87
CA SER A 125 1.16 6.02 12.68
C SER A 125 1.47 5.69 11.22
N LEU A 126 0.74 6.29 10.28
CA LEU A 126 0.99 6.14 8.84
C LEU A 126 2.35 6.70 8.44
N LEU A 127 2.68 7.91 8.86
CA LEU A 127 3.96 8.54 8.54
C LEU A 127 5.15 7.75 9.10
N LEU A 128 5.01 7.15 10.30
CA LEU A 128 6.04 6.28 10.88
C LEU A 128 6.29 5.01 10.05
N VAL A 129 5.26 4.42 9.44
CA VAL A 129 5.44 3.28 8.52
C VAL A 129 6.33 3.68 7.34
N PHE A 130 6.03 4.83 6.72
CA PHE A 130 6.85 5.33 5.61
C PHE A 130 8.26 5.73 6.03
N ASP A 131 8.43 6.29 7.24
CA ASP A 131 9.75 6.56 7.81
C ASP A 131 10.58 5.29 8.00
N LYS A 132 9.97 4.24 8.52
CA LYS A 132 10.61 2.93 8.67
C LYS A 132 10.99 2.35 7.30
N TYR A 133 10.07 2.41 6.35
CA TYR A 133 10.28 1.88 5.01
C TYR A 133 11.39 2.62 4.25
N SER A 134 11.49 3.95 4.41
CA SER A 134 12.56 4.77 3.80
C SER A 134 13.98 4.37 4.23
N LYS A 135 14.10 3.69 5.37
CA LYS A 135 15.37 3.23 5.96
C LYS A 135 15.69 1.76 5.63
N GLN A 136 14.87 1.11 4.81
CA GLN A 136 15.10 -0.27 4.39
C GLN A 136 15.77 -0.33 3.00
N PRO A 137 16.53 -1.40 2.69
CA PRO A 137 17.00 -1.63 1.34
C PRO A 137 15.82 -1.81 0.35
N PRO A 138 15.92 -1.32 -0.90
CA PRO A 138 17.07 -0.59 -1.47
C PRO A 138 17.09 0.92 -1.15
N LEU A 139 16.06 1.47 -0.52
CA LEU A 139 15.86 2.92 -0.34
C LEU A 139 16.97 3.57 0.50
N ILE A 140 17.43 2.90 1.57
CA ILE A 140 18.50 3.42 2.43
C ILE A 140 19.83 3.57 1.68
N ALA A 141 20.07 2.74 0.66
CA ALA A 141 21.30 2.80 -0.13
C ALA A 141 21.32 4.00 -1.10
N ALA A 142 20.15 4.55 -1.42
CA ALA A 142 20.00 5.68 -2.34
C ALA A 142 19.08 6.77 -1.76
N PRO A 143 19.48 7.45 -0.67
CA PRO A 143 18.62 8.35 0.10
C PRO A 143 18.20 9.63 -0.65
N LYS A 144 18.87 9.94 -1.77
CA LYS A 144 18.56 11.08 -2.64
C LYS A 144 17.93 10.70 -3.96
N SER A 145 17.57 9.44 -4.13
CA SER A 145 17.00 8.90 -5.37
C SER A 145 15.55 9.35 -5.60
N TYR A 146 15.09 9.23 -6.84
CA TYR A 146 13.68 9.41 -7.17
C TYR A 146 12.76 8.45 -6.39
N LEU A 147 13.22 7.24 -6.06
CA LEU A 147 12.44 6.30 -5.23
C LEU A 147 12.17 6.86 -3.82
N GLN A 148 13.19 7.49 -3.21
CA GLN A 148 12.98 8.21 -1.95
C GLN A 148 12.07 9.43 -2.13
N ALA A 149 12.22 10.18 -3.22
CA ALA A 149 11.37 11.32 -3.54
C ALA A 149 9.91 10.91 -3.69
N SER A 150 9.62 9.80 -4.37
CA SER A 150 8.27 9.23 -4.48
C SER A 150 7.65 8.93 -3.12
N LEU A 151 8.46 8.42 -2.18
CA LEU A 151 7.99 8.15 -0.83
C LEU A 151 7.66 9.44 -0.06
N TYR A 152 8.48 10.48 -0.23
CA TYR A 152 8.19 11.81 0.31
C TYR A 152 6.94 12.43 -0.30
N GLU A 153 6.71 12.24 -1.61
CA GLU A 153 5.47 12.64 -2.28
C GLU A 153 4.25 11.95 -1.66
N MET A 154 4.32 10.63 -1.40
CA MET A 154 3.23 9.91 -0.73
C MET A 154 2.96 10.47 0.67
N ARG A 155 4.01 10.75 1.45
CA ARG A 155 3.88 11.36 2.77
C ARG A 155 3.23 12.75 2.71
N LEU A 156 3.61 13.57 1.73
CA LEU A 156 3.00 14.88 1.51
C LEU A 156 1.50 14.74 1.20
N LYS A 157 1.13 13.86 0.29
CA LYS A 157 -0.28 13.65 -0.09
C LYS A 157 -1.12 13.09 1.06
N ILE A 158 -0.57 12.19 1.88
CA ILE A 158 -1.23 11.72 3.09
C ILE A 158 -1.41 12.85 4.11
N ALA A 159 -0.40 13.68 4.30
CA ALA A 159 -0.48 14.86 5.18
C ALA A 159 -1.50 15.88 4.65
N LEU A 160 -1.55 16.10 3.32
CA LEU A 160 -2.50 17.01 2.68
C LEU A 160 -3.97 16.59 2.90
N TYR A 161 -4.23 15.29 2.97
CA TYR A 161 -5.56 14.79 3.34
C TYR A 161 -6.01 15.34 4.69
N VAL A 162 -5.09 15.45 5.67
CA VAL A 162 -5.38 15.96 7.01
C VAL A 162 -5.36 17.49 7.04
N SER A 163 -4.26 18.12 6.62
CA SER A 163 -4.15 19.58 6.61
C SER A 163 -3.13 20.09 5.59
N THR A 164 -3.39 21.29 5.07
CA THR A 164 -2.45 22.01 4.20
C THR A 164 -1.14 22.31 4.92
N GLN A 165 -1.19 22.70 6.20
CA GLN A 165 -0.03 23.04 7.01
C GLN A 165 0.95 21.87 7.18
N GLU A 166 0.43 20.66 7.40
CA GLU A 166 1.25 19.45 7.49
C GLU A 166 1.92 19.13 6.14
N ALA A 167 1.19 19.27 5.03
CA ALA A 167 1.74 19.07 3.69
C ALA A 167 2.84 20.08 3.36
N GLU A 168 2.64 21.36 3.69
CA GLU A 168 3.64 22.42 3.50
C GLU A 168 4.93 22.17 4.31
N SER A 169 4.79 21.64 5.54
CA SER A 169 5.93 21.24 6.35
C SER A 169 6.77 20.15 5.66
N ILE A 170 6.11 19.17 5.05
CA ILE A 170 6.79 18.11 4.29
C ILE A 170 7.38 18.68 3.00
N LEU A 171 6.67 19.54 2.28
CA LEU A 171 7.19 20.20 1.08
C LEU A 171 8.46 21.00 1.38
N LYS A 172 8.51 21.71 2.51
CA LYS A 172 9.72 22.41 2.96
C LYS A 172 10.91 21.46 3.16
N LYS A 173 10.66 20.28 3.74
CA LYS A 173 11.70 19.23 3.88
C LYS A 173 12.18 18.74 2.50
N ILE A 174 11.24 18.46 1.58
CA ILE A 174 11.55 18.02 0.21
C ILE A 174 12.46 19.03 -0.50
N LYS A 175 12.15 20.33 -0.40
CA LYS A 175 12.94 21.43 -1.01
C LYS A 175 14.33 21.56 -0.39
N GLY A 176 14.51 21.15 0.86
CA GLY A 176 15.80 21.20 1.56
C GLY A 176 16.73 20.02 1.25
N ILE A 177 16.27 19.00 0.54
CA ILE A 177 17.10 17.84 0.19
C ILE A 177 17.82 18.12 -1.13
N ASN A 178 19.12 17.85 -1.15
CA ASN A 178 19.91 17.88 -2.39
C ASN A 178 19.72 16.57 -3.15
N TRP A 179 18.66 16.50 -3.97
CA TRP A 179 18.28 15.30 -4.72
C TRP A 179 19.28 14.95 -5.83
N ASP A 180 19.38 13.67 -6.17
CA ASP A 180 20.14 13.17 -7.31
C ASP A 180 19.32 13.35 -8.60
N ILE A 181 19.52 14.46 -9.29
CA ILE A 181 18.79 14.83 -10.51
C ILE A 181 19.02 13.80 -11.62
N ASN A 182 20.24 13.24 -11.74
CA ASN A 182 20.53 12.22 -12.73
C ASN A 182 19.68 10.97 -12.51
N HIS A 183 19.38 10.61 -11.27
CA HIS A 183 18.48 9.50 -10.97
C HIS A 183 17.04 9.82 -11.36
N PHE A 184 16.57 11.07 -11.21
CA PHE A 184 15.25 11.46 -11.71
C PHE A 184 15.17 11.34 -13.23
N GLU A 185 16.16 11.84 -13.96
CA GLU A 185 16.25 11.74 -15.41
C GLU A 185 16.30 10.29 -15.89
N ALA A 186 17.09 9.44 -15.22
CA ALA A 186 17.15 8.01 -15.51
C ALA A 186 15.80 7.29 -15.31
N CYS A 187 14.94 7.81 -14.43
CA CYS A 187 13.56 7.34 -14.23
C CYS A 187 12.55 8.04 -15.17
N GLY A 188 12.99 8.88 -16.10
CA GLY A 188 12.13 9.64 -17.00
C GLY A 188 11.33 10.76 -16.34
N VAL A 189 11.78 11.26 -15.19
CA VAL A 189 11.10 12.28 -14.40
C VAL A 189 11.86 13.60 -14.42
N ASP A 190 11.22 14.67 -14.86
CA ASP A 190 11.72 16.04 -14.72
C ASP A 190 11.54 16.51 -13.27
N PHE A 191 12.63 16.78 -12.59
CA PHE A 191 12.63 17.19 -11.19
C PHE A 191 11.83 18.48 -10.94
N ASN A 192 11.97 19.48 -11.83
CA ASN A 192 11.29 20.75 -11.65
C ASN A 192 9.77 20.61 -11.83
N LYS A 193 9.34 19.84 -12.83
CA LYS A 193 7.93 19.54 -13.04
C LYS A 193 7.35 18.72 -11.88
N TRP A 194 8.10 17.75 -11.38
CA TRP A 194 7.70 16.98 -10.21
C TRP A 194 7.53 17.89 -8.98
N LEU A 195 8.51 18.76 -8.69
CA LEU A 195 8.44 19.67 -7.55
C LEU A 195 7.28 20.69 -7.70
N GLN A 196 7.05 21.16 -8.93
CA GLN A 196 5.91 22.04 -9.23
C GLN A 196 4.57 21.31 -9.00
N SER A 197 4.45 20.07 -9.44
CA SER A 197 3.22 19.27 -9.24
C SER A 197 2.86 19.08 -7.76
N LEU A 198 3.87 18.98 -6.87
CA LEU A 198 3.64 18.91 -5.42
C LEU A 198 3.09 20.24 -4.87
N GLN A 199 3.55 21.36 -5.41
CA GLN A 199 3.02 22.68 -5.01
C GLN A 199 1.59 22.87 -5.50
N ASP A 200 1.30 22.43 -6.73
CA ASP A 200 -0.02 22.60 -7.34
C ASP A 200 -1.07 21.73 -6.64
N VAL A 201 -0.76 20.49 -6.28
CA VAL A 201 -1.68 19.64 -5.52
C VAL A 201 -2.02 20.22 -4.15
N ILE A 202 -1.08 20.94 -3.50
CA ILE A 202 -1.37 21.65 -2.23
C ILE A 202 -2.34 22.79 -2.45
N LYS A 203 -2.17 23.59 -3.53
CA LYS A 203 -3.07 24.70 -3.87
C LYS A 203 -4.47 24.19 -4.23
N GLU A 204 -4.55 23.04 -4.91
CA GLU A 204 -5.79 22.42 -5.39
C GLU A 204 -6.31 21.36 -4.40
N ARG A 205 -6.11 21.58 -3.07
CA ARG A 205 -6.48 20.62 -2.04
C ARG A 205 -7.93 20.15 -2.12
N ASP A 206 -8.86 21.04 -2.44
CA ASP A 206 -10.28 20.68 -2.51
C ASP A 206 -10.54 19.66 -3.62
N LEU A 207 -9.94 19.87 -4.80
CA LEU A 207 -10.00 18.92 -5.92
C LEU A 207 -9.33 17.57 -5.53
N PHE A 208 -8.19 17.64 -4.83
CA PHE A 208 -7.50 16.43 -4.34
C PHE A 208 -8.39 15.63 -3.39
N LEU A 209 -9.09 16.27 -2.45
CA LEU A 209 -10.03 15.62 -1.54
C LEU A 209 -11.24 15.05 -2.27
N GLU A 210 -11.77 15.78 -3.27
CA GLU A 210 -12.88 15.33 -4.09
C GLU A 210 -12.53 14.03 -4.84
N ILE A 211 -11.34 13.94 -5.43
CA ILE A 211 -10.85 12.74 -6.12
C ILE A 211 -10.83 11.54 -5.16
N ILE A 212 -10.34 11.72 -3.93
CA ILE A 212 -10.31 10.66 -2.92
C ILE A 212 -11.72 10.19 -2.58
N GLU A 213 -12.65 11.11 -2.32
CA GLU A 213 -14.02 10.76 -1.99
C GLU A 213 -14.77 10.09 -3.16
N GLN A 214 -14.50 10.53 -4.39
CA GLN A 214 -15.01 9.84 -5.59
C GLN A 214 -14.46 8.43 -5.70
N ASN A 215 -13.17 8.22 -5.41
CA ASN A 215 -12.55 6.91 -5.45
C ASN A 215 -13.05 5.99 -4.34
N LYS A 216 -13.37 6.50 -3.15
CA LYS A 216 -14.01 5.73 -2.07
C LYS A 216 -15.40 5.22 -2.45
N LYS A 217 -16.16 5.97 -3.25
CA LYS A 217 -17.50 5.60 -3.73
C LYS A 217 -17.50 4.59 -4.87
N LYS A 218 -16.32 4.23 -5.42
CA LYS A 218 -16.27 3.23 -6.50
C LYS A 218 -16.60 1.84 -6.01
N LYS A 219 -17.16 1.02 -6.92
CA LYS A 219 -17.51 -0.38 -6.66
C LYS A 219 -16.36 -1.12 -5.99
N ASN A 220 -16.67 -1.92 -4.98
CA ASN A 220 -15.76 -2.67 -4.11
C ASN A 220 -15.02 -1.84 -3.03
N CYS A 221 -15.00 -0.50 -3.11
CA CYS A 221 -14.48 0.31 -2.01
C CYS A 221 -15.53 0.45 -0.91
N GLU A 222 -16.80 0.63 -1.26
CA GLU A 222 -17.92 0.75 -0.31
C GLU A 222 -18.08 -0.50 0.57
N ALA A 223 -17.83 -1.70 0.03
CA ALA A 223 -17.89 -2.95 0.80
C ALA A 223 -16.82 -3.04 1.91
N SER A 224 -15.79 -2.18 1.89
CA SER A 224 -14.72 -2.14 2.88
C SER A 224 -14.88 -1.02 3.92
N LEU A 225 -16.00 -0.26 3.87
CA LEU A 225 -16.30 0.84 4.81
C LEU A 225 -17.18 0.39 5.99
N PHE A 226 -17.75 -0.82 5.91
CA PHE A 226 -18.61 -1.43 6.94
C PHE A 226 -17.96 -2.75 7.44
#